data_916e9dbc815495a5962bc0aeecd44a7d
#
_entry.id   916e9dbc815495a5962bc0aeecd44a7d
#
_cell.length_a   1.000
_cell.length_b   1.000
_cell.length_c   1.000
_cell.angle_alpha   90.00
_cell.angle_beta   90.00
_cell.angle_gamma   90.00
#
_symmetry.space_group_name_H-M   'P 1'
#
loop_
_entity.id
_entity.type
_entity.pdbx_description
1 polymer ?
#
loop_
_entity_poly.entity_id
_entity_poly.type
_entity_poly.pdbx_seq_one_letter_code
_entity_poly.pdbx_strand_id
1 'polypeptide(L)'
;MLPKEKAHWLPNIEKEIYRMDKRLLKILCFFILLTQNISCQKMKEEKLPEFNVEISHPNNDLDVTPIQDKIPVLEGGFASMPYGSSSGSWGWSGKGWTEQHGTPIGADIIYFSRYEDTFYHLKTDFPLNKIKDYMKRAYAEGESSMYDKPLEEYKNLGRFEHYASAVNPYSSFSTLVFGFAPKGMVVVWLRFGTIQIELGKYQSEIIKDDKELEKKFFADLSVTREEMKKNRFLDISPKEWEDYRNRYSWKPVITSENKALRNFEMNLVYYNGETEILLRPWIDNGAVKERAVPKELNFTWETGKGEQYIGRAYFNWQQTNDLFKNAGNNFNMEFKISPDNKNFEILVDGVPIKADSTRIFKSEREFHESYK
;
A
#
# COMPACT_ATOMS: atom_id res chain seq x y z
N MET A 1 -87.95 -19.15 44.77
CA MET A 1 -87.32 -20.47 44.72
C MET A 1 -86.87 -20.70 43.23
N LEU A 2 -85.58 -20.55 42.95
CA LEU A 2 -85.00 -20.88 41.64
C LEU A 2 -83.98 -21.98 41.90
N PRO A 3 -83.89 -23.05 41.06
CA PRO A 3 -83.01 -24.17 41.32
C PRO A 3 -81.57 -23.83 40.95
N LYS A 4 -80.63 -24.29 41.81
CA LYS A 4 -79.18 -24.27 41.60
C LYS A 4 -78.80 -25.37 40.59
N GLU A 5 -78.66 -25.07 39.34
CA GLU A 5 -77.87 -25.89 38.44
C GLU A 5 -76.37 -25.63 38.66
N LYS A 6 -75.68 -26.63 39.14
CA LYS A 6 -74.23 -26.63 39.36
C LYS A 6 -73.53 -26.73 37.98
N ALA A 7 -72.78 -25.71 37.66
CA ALA A 7 -71.91 -25.70 36.48
C ALA A 7 -70.82 -26.78 36.62
N HIS A 8 -70.98 -27.90 36.00
CA HIS A 8 -70.00 -29.03 35.94
C HIS A 8 -68.94 -28.91 34.84
N TRP A 9 -68.84 -27.69 34.25
CA TRP A 9 -67.99 -27.45 33.09
C TRP A 9 -66.65 -26.81 33.43
N LEU A 10 -66.42 -26.24 34.58
CA LEU A 10 -65.25 -25.41 34.88
C LEU A 10 -63.92 -26.21 35.05
N PRO A 11 -63.86 -27.46 35.55
CA PRO A 11 -62.55 -28.11 35.74
C PRO A 11 -61.88 -28.58 34.43
N ASN A 12 -62.63 -28.76 33.35
CA ASN A 12 -62.04 -29.22 32.07
C ASN A 12 -61.45 -28.10 31.25
N ILE A 13 -62.00 -26.90 31.33
CA ILE A 13 -61.51 -25.76 30.59
C ILE A 13 -60.17 -25.27 31.18
N GLU A 14 -60.03 -25.21 32.49
CA GLU A 14 -58.75 -24.89 33.13
C GLU A 14 -57.63 -25.88 32.81
N LYS A 15 -57.95 -27.18 32.76
CA LYS A 15 -56.97 -28.20 32.39
C LYS A 15 -56.57 -28.13 30.92
N GLU A 16 -57.48 -27.76 30.01
CA GLU A 16 -57.13 -27.55 28.59
C GLU A 16 -56.34 -26.28 28.36
N ILE A 17 -56.66 -25.19 29.04
CA ILE A 17 -55.87 -23.96 28.99
C ILE A 17 -54.47 -24.19 29.52
N TYR A 18 -54.32 -24.90 30.66
CA TYR A 18 -53.01 -25.23 31.22
C TYR A 18 -52.23 -26.22 30.35
N ARG A 19 -52.85 -27.08 29.56
CA ARG A 19 -52.21 -27.94 28.53
C ARG A 19 -51.83 -27.14 27.29
N MET A 20 -52.64 -26.19 26.87
CA MET A 20 -52.34 -25.31 25.75
C MET A 20 -51.12 -24.42 26.09
N ASP A 21 -51.09 -23.83 27.27
CA ASP A 21 -49.92 -23.02 27.70
C ASP A 21 -48.61 -23.81 27.73
N LYS A 22 -48.66 -25.06 28.21
CA LYS A 22 -47.44 -25.91 28.21
C LYS A 22 -47.01 -26.35 26.81
N ARG A 23 -47.92 -26.49 25.86
CA ARG A 23 -47.57 -26.79 24.48
C ARG A 23 -47.06 -25.56 23.77
N LEU A 24 -47.68 -24.42 23.97
CA LEU A 24 -47.24 -23.11 23.49
C LEU A 24 -45.83 -22.77 24.03
N LEU A 25 -45.63 -22.98 25.34
CA LEU A 25 -44.34 -22.77 25.96
C LEU A 25 -43.23 -23.67 25.39
N LYS A 26 -43.55 -24.95 25.15
CA LYS A 26 -42.61 -25.88 24.49
C LYS A 26 -42.29 -25.48 23.06
N ILE A 27 -43.29 -25.04 22.31
CA ILE A 27 -43.12 -24.53 20.93
C ILE A 27 -42.30 -23.25 20.95
N LEU A 28 -42.56 -22.32 21.87
CA LEU A 28 -41.81 -21.10 22.04
C LEU A 28 -40.33 -21.36 22.43
N CYS A 29 -40.12 -22.28 23.41
CA CYS A 29 -38.75 -22.71 23.76
C CYS A 29 -38.02 -23.41 22.60
N PHE A 30 -38.73 -24.19 21.78
CA PHE A 30 -38.15 -24.82 20.61
C PHE A 30 -37.81 -23.79 19.52
N PHE A 31 -38.64 -22.78 19.31
CA PHE A 31 -38.31 -21.66 18.43
C PHE A 31 -37.14 -20.81 18.92
N ILE A 32 -37.07 -20.55 20.22
CA ILE A 32 -35.92 -19.83 20.82
C ILE A 32 -34.63 -20.65 20.67
N LEU A 33 -34.69 -21.97 20.88
CA LEU A 33 -33.54 -22.85 20.65
C LEU A 33 -33.14 -22.97 19.19
N LEU A 34 -34.09 -22.93 18.25
CA LEU A 34 -33.81 -22.87 16.82
C LEU A 34 -33.21 -21.54 16.40
N THR A 35 -33.67 -20.41 16.95
CA THR A 35 -33.09 -19.10 16.66
C THR A 35 -31.70 -18.94 17.25
N GLN A 36 -31.42 -19.54 18.40
CA GLN A 36 -30.04 -19.57 18.95
C GLN A 36 -29.08 -20.45 18.13
N ASN A 37 -29.56 -21.54 17.53
CA ASN A 37 -28.75 -22.36 16.63
C ASN A 37 -28.53 -21.74 15.24
N ILE A 38 -29.42 -20.85 14.80
CA ILE A 38 -29.23 -20.07 13.57
C ILE A 38 -28.28 -18.89 13.80
N SER A 39 -28.23 -18.36 15.03
CA SER A 39 -27.27 -17.30 15.43
C SER A 39 -25.84 -17.81 15.66
N CYS A 40 -25.63 -19.12 15.76
CA CYS A 40 -24.34 -19.78 15.83
C CYS A 40 -23.86 -20.39 14.52
N GLN A 41 -24.32 -19.95 13.36
CA GLN A 41 -23.43 -19.97 12.22
C GLN A 41 -22.27 -19.03 12.62
N LYS A 42 -21.10 -19.64 12.91
CA LYS A 42 -19.83 -18.92 13.03
C LYS A 42 -19.83 -17.83 11.96
N MET A 43 -20.05 -16.59 12.36
CA MET A 43 -19.50 -15.49 11.59
C MET A 43 -18.04 -15.89 11.50
N LYS A 44 -17.57 -16.32 10.32
CA LYS A 44 -16.14 -16.29 10.03
C LYS A 44 -15.76 -14.87 10.44
N GLU A 45 -15.00 -14.72 11.51
CA GLU A 45 -14.39 -13.44 11.81
C GLU A 45 -13.66 -13.08 10.52
N GLU A 46 -14.22 -12.16 9.76
CA GLU A 46 -13.53 -11.63 8.59
C GLU A 46 -12.25 -11.05 9.14
N LYS A 47 -11.14 -11.73 8.82
CA LYS A 47 -9.83 -11.26 9.26
C LYS A 47 -9.60 -9.91 8.63
N LEU A 48 -9.61 -8.86 9.47
CA LEU A 48 -9.36 -7.50 9.01
C LEU A 48 -7.94 -7.41 8.44
N PRO A 49 -7.73 -6.60 7.40
CA PRO A 49 -6.39 -6.31 6.92
C PRO A 49 -5.50 -5.80 8.05
N GLU A 50 -4.29 -6.33 8.15
CA GLU A 50 -3.26 -5.85 9.07
C GLU A 50 -2.24 -5.03 8.30
N PHE A 51 -1.81 -3.90 8.86
CA PHE A 51 -0.84 -3.03 8.21
C PHE A 51 -0.03 -2.20 9.19
N ASN A 52 1.08 -1.68 8.71
CA ASN A 52 1.88 -0.68 9.39
C ASN A 52 1.51 0.72 8.90
N VAL A 53 1.77 1.73 9.70
CA VAL A 53 1.74 3.13 9.26
C VAL A 53 3.16 3.67 9.33
N GLU A 54 3.64 4.29 8.25
CA GLU A 54 4.97 4.88 8.17
C GLU A 54 4.91 6.36 7.84
N ILE A 55 5.88 7.11 8.38
CA ILE A 55 6.14 8.50 8.04
C ILE A 55 7.36 8.55 7.13
N SER A 56 7.24 9.22 6.01
CA SER A 56 8.30 9.50 5.06
C SER A 56 8.46 11.00 4.88
N HIS A 57 9.67 11.47 4.64
CA HIS A 57 9.98 12.86 4.28
C HIS A 57 11.14 12.88 3.29
N PRO A 58 11.38 14.01 2.61
CA PRO A 58 12.37 14.09 1.54
C PRO A 58 13.80 13.71 1.96
N ASN A 59 14.21 14.19 3.13
CA ASN A 59 15.49 13.92 3.77
C ASN A 59 15.40 14.26 5.26
N ASN A 60 16.48 14.03 6.02
CA ASN A 60 16.49 14.21 7.47
C ASN A 60 16.38 15.67 7.94
N ASP A 61 16.60 16.64 7.07
CA ASP A 61 16.49 18.06 7.41
C ASP A 61 15.04 18.56 7.30
N LEU A 62 14.21 17.84 6.54
CA LEU A 62 12.80 18.17 6.27
C LEU A 62 11.86 17.28 7.08
N ASP A 63 12.18 17.08 8.34
CA ASP A 63 11.40 16.24 9.23
C ASP A 63 10.13 16.93 9.79
N VAL A 64 9.11 16.13 10.01
CA VAL A 64 7.88 16.56 10.68
C VAL A 64 7.60 15.69 11.90
N THR A 65 6.79 16.21 12.82
CA THR A 65 6.36 15.46 14.01
C THR A 65 4.85 15.46 14.11
N PRO A 66 4.17 14.33 14.00
CA PRO A 66 2.74 14.20 14.30
C PRO A 66 2.46 14.56 15.77
N ILE A 67 1.36 15.27 16.01
CA ILE A 67 0.92 15.71 17.33
C ILE A 67 -0.43 15.08 17.67
N GLN A 68 -1.30 15.04 16.69
CA GLN A 68 -2.59 14.38 16.76
C GLN A 68 -2.81 13.63 15.46
N ASP A 69 -3.23 12.38 15.57
CA ASP A 69 -3.35 11.49 14.44
C ASP A 69 -4.59 10.62 14.56
N LYS A 70 -5.36 10.60 13.50
CA LYS A 70 -6.48 9.68 13.32
C LYS A 70 -6.53 9.26 11.86
N ILE A 71 -6.42 7.98 11.63
CA ILE A 71 -6.58 7.38 10.30
C ILE A 71 -7.84 6.52 10.37
N PRO A 72 -9.02 7.06 9.97
CA PRO A 72 -10.28 6.31 10.06
C PRO A 72 -10.21 5.06 9.17
N VAL A 73 -10.78 3.96 9.68
CA VAL A 73 -10.91 2.71 8.94
C VAL A 73 -12.38 2.37 8.71
N LEU A 74 -12.66 1.70 7.59
CA LEU A 74 -14.02 1.41 7.12
C LEU A 74 -14.84 0.60 8.12
N GLU A 75 -14.18 -0.30 8.84
CA GLU A 75 -14.76 -1.22 9.83
C GLU A 75 -15.04 -0.55 11.16
N GLY A 76 -14.67 0.73 11.29
CA GLY A 76 -14.82 1.54 12.50
C GLY A 76 -13.54 1.64 13.32
N GLY A 77 -13.39 2.78 14.00
CA GLY A 77 -12.18 3.10 14.76
C GLY A 77 -11.12 3.85 13.94
N PHE A 78 -9.89 3.87 14.47
CA PHE A 78 -8.79 4.63 13.88
C PHE A 78 -7.48 3.85 14.01
N ALA A 79 -6.68 3.89 12.94
CA ALA A 79 -5.26 3.60 13.00
C ALA A 79 -4.49 4.87 13.41
N SER A 80 -3.25 4.71 13.86
CA SER A 80 -2.39 5.78 14.38
C SER A 80 -1.06 5.86 13.64
N MET A 81 -0.40 7.02 13.74
CA MET A 81 0.94 7.24 13.21
C MET A 81 2.03 6.92 14.25
N PRO A 82 3.26 6.63 13.82
CA PRO A 82 4.39 6.53 14.74
C PRO A 82 4.70 7.89 15.38
N TYR A 83 5.07 7.86 16.66
CA TYR A 83 5.45 9.07 17.40
C TYR A 83 6.90 9.50 17.13
N GLY A 84 7.14 10.80 17.28
CA GLY A 84 8.44 11.44 17.11
C GLY A 84 8.81 11.64 15.63
N SER A 85 10.03 12.11 15.39
CA SER A 85 10.57 12.27 14.04
C SER A 85 11.07 10.95 13.48
N SER A 86 11.08 10.82 12.17
CA SER A 86 11.66 9.67 11.46
C SER A 86 12.88 10.08 10.66
N SER A 87 13.67 9.10 10.24
CA SER A 87 14.70 9.25 9.22
C SER A 87 14.35 8.37 8.04
N GLY A 88 14.70 8.80 6.83
CA GLY A 88 14.39 8.02 5.62
C GLY A 88 14.56 8.82 4.36
N SER A 89 14.08 8.28 3.26
CA SER A 89 14.00 8.95 1.97
C SER A 89 12.56 9.00 1.48
N TRP A 90 12.31 9.81 0.48
CA TRP A 90 10.97 9.96 -0.10
C TRP A 90 10.33 8.63 -0.51
N GLY A 91 9.15 8.36 0.04
CA GLY A 91 8.43 7.10 -0.11
C GLY A 91 8.87 5.96 0.83
N TRP A 92 9.94 6.15 1.61
CA TRP A 92 10.47 5.15 2.53
C TRP A 92 10.73 5.76 3.90
N SER A 93 10.56 4.97 4.95
CA SER A 93 10.72 5.44 6.32
C SER A 93 11.70 4.60 7.11
N GLY A 94 12.39 5.24 8.04
CA GLY A 94 13.10 4.56 9.11
C GLY A 94 12.23 4.30 10.34
N LYS A 95 10.91 4.66 10.32
CA LYS A 95 10.04 4.57 11.48
C LYS A 95 8.62 4.20 11.08
N GLY A 96 8.14 3.09 11.60
CA GLY A 96 6.80 2.57 11.42
C GLY A 96 6.08 2.29 12.73
N TRP A 97 4.77 2.25 12.69
CA TRP A 97 3.90 1.77 13.76
C TRP A 97 3.15 0.54 13.27
N THR A 98 3.30 -0.56 13.98
CA THR A 98 2.74 -1.87 13.62
C THR A 98 1.36 -2.09 14.25
N GLU A 99 0.75 -3.23 13.90
CA GLU A 99 -0.50 -3.72 14.52
C GLU A 99 -1.72 -2.83 14.29
N GLN A 100 -1.78 -2.18 13.15
CA GLN A 100 -2.99 -1.48 12.71
C GLN A 100 -3.89 -2.45 11.95
N HIS A 101 -5.22 -2.27 12.06
CA HIS A 101 -6.20 -3.16 11.46
C HIS A 101 -7.28 -2.37 10.72
N GLY A 102 -7.83 -2.97 9.68
CA GLY A 102 -8.94 -2.43 8.89
C GLY A 102 -8.52 -1.82 7.56
N THR A 103 -9.50 -1.26 6.85
CA THR A 103 -9.34 -0.62 5.55
C THR A 103 -9.24 0.90 5.73
N PRO A 104 -8.08 1.54 5.54
CA PRO A 104 -7.93 2.98 5.75
C PRO A 104 -8.77 3.76 4.72
N ILE A 105 -9.55 4.74 5.18
CA ILE A 105 -10.47 5.52 4.34
C ILE A 105 -10.23 7.03 4.35
N GLY A 106 -9.27 7.50 5.12
CA GLY A 106 -8.94 8.93 5.21
C GLY A 106 -7.85 9.22 6.23
N ALA A 107 -7.62 10.49 6.49
CA ALA A 107 -6.69 10.97 7.50
C ALA A 107 -7.20 12.25 8.15
N ASP A 108 -6.98 12.40 9.46
CA ASP A 108 -7.19 13.60 10.26
C ASP A 108 -5.97 13.77 11.17
N ILE A 109 -4.94 14.47 10.66
CA ILE A 109 -3.60 14.51 11.24
C ILE A 109 -3.18 15.96 11.46
N ILE A 110 -2.78 16.29 12.68
CA ILE A 110 -2.09 17.55 13.00
C ILE A 110 -0.61 17.21 13.21
N TYR A 111 0.26 17.95 12.52
CA TYR A 111 1.70 17.79 12.61
C TYR A 111 2.44 19.11 12.63
N PHE A 112 3.63 19.12 13.20
CA PHE A 112 4.54 20.26 13.22
C PHE A 112 5.68 20.03 12.24
N SER A 113 5.83 20.95 11.28
CA SER A 113 6.99 21.01 10.39
C SER A 113 8.08 21.84 11.08
N ARG A 114 9.14 21.15 11.52
CA ARG A 114 10.21 21.78 12.30
C ARG A 114 11.03 22.77 11.50
N TYR A 115 11.22 22.50 10.20
CA TYR A 115 11.99 23.36 9.31
C TYR A 115 11.18 24.55 8.79
N GLU A 116 9.85 24.48 8.82
CA GLU A 116 8.96 25.60 8.41
C GLU A 116 8.43 26.39 9.63
N ASP A 117 8.68 25.93 10.85
CA ASP A 117 8.10 26.48 12.07
C ASP A 117 6.58 26.64 11.98
N THR A 118 5.91 25.61 11.47
CA THR A 118 4.48 25.68 11.11
C THR A 118 3.73 24.43 11.54
N PHE A 119 2.56 24.63 12.16
CA PHE A 119 1.60 23.58 12.41
C PHE A 119 0.65 23.43 11.22
N TYR A 120 0.48 22.21 10.78
CA TYR A 120 -0.39 21.85 9.67
C TYR A 120 -1.49 20.90 10.11
N HIS A 121 -2.64 20.97 9.45
CA HIS A 121 -3.75 20.03 9.60
C HIS A 121 -4.07 19.39 8.25
N LEU A 122 -3.84 18.09 8.14
CA LEU A 122 -4.29 17.26 7.04
C LEU A 122 -5.64 16.64 7.40
N LYS A 123 -6.69 16.99 6.66
CA LYS A 123 -7.98 16.33 6.76
C LYS A 123 -8.46 15.96 5.37
N THR A 124 -8.58 14.65 5.10
CA THR A 124 -8.90 14.17 3.76
C THR A 124 -9.50 12.77 3.78
N ASP A 125 -10.25 12.45 2.72
CA ASP A 125 -10.73 11.10 2.42
C ASP A 125 -9.83 10.44 1.37
N PHE A 126 -9.69 9.12 1.46
CA PHE A 126 -8.95 8.31 0.50
C PHE A 126 -9.87 7.70 -0.56
N PRO A 127 -9.35 7.42 -1.77
CA PRO A 127 -10.12 6.81 -2.85
C PRO A 127 -10.44 5.32 -2.54
N LEU A 128 -11.51 5.08 -1.80
CA LEU A 128 -11.89 3.77 -1.27
C LEU A 128 -11.95 2.67 -2.34
N ASN A 129 -12.46 2.97 -3.54
CA ASN A 129 -12.54 1.98 -4.61
C ASN A 129 -11.15 1.51 -5.06
N LYS A 130 -10.17 2.43 -5.13
CA LYS A 130 -8.78 2.10 -5.44
C LYS A 130 -8.16 1.23 -4.35
N ILE A 131 -8.37 1.59 -3.07
CA ILE A 131 -7.90 0.80 -1.93
C ILE A 131 -8.48 -0.61 -1.99
N LYS A 132 -9.79 -0.75 -2.14
CA LYS A 132 -10.46 -2.05 -2.23
C LYS A 132 -9.96 -2.90 -3.41
N ASP A 133 -9.71 -2.30 -4.58
CA ASP A 133 -9.17 -3.04 -5.73
C ASP A 133 -7.78 -3.59 -5.43
N TYR A 134 -6.87 -2.78 -4.88
CA TYR A 134 -5.53 -3.24 -4.55
C TYR A 134 -5.51 -4.26 -3.40
N MET A 135 -6.35 -4.08 -2.38
CA MET A 135 -6.48 -5.06 -1.30
C MET A 135 -7.02 -6.39 -1.84
N LYS A 136 -7.98 -6.35 -2.77
CA LYS A 136 -8.45 -7.55 -3.47
C LYS A 136 -7.32 -8.28 -4.19
N ARG A 137 -6.42 -7.55 -4.87
CA ARG A 137 -5.24 -8.12 -5.53
C ARG A 137 -4.29 -8.76 -4.52
N ALA A 138 -4.06 -8.10 -3.39
CA ALA A 138 -3.17 -8.60 -2.35
C ALA A 138 -3.65 -9.91 -1.71
N TYR A 139 -4.96 -10.09 -1.58
CA TYR A 139 -5.56 -11.25 -0.90
C TYR A 139 -6.14 -12.31 -1.85
N ALA A 140 -5.95 -12.16 -3.17
CA ALA A 140 -6.57 -13.04 -4.16
C ALA A 140 -6.16 -14.52 -4.04
N GLU A 141 -5.00 -14.83 -3.45
CA GLU A 141 -4.48 -16.18 -3.29
C GLU A 141 -4.11 -16.54 -1.84
N GLY A 142 -4.40 -15.65 -0.89
CA GLY A 142 -4.05 -15.87 0.53
C GLY A 142 -5.00 -16.82 1.24
N GLU A 143 -4.51 -17.60 2.22
CA GLU A 143 -5.34 -18.46 3.09
C GLU A 143 -6.36 -17.65 3.91
N SER A 144 -6.11 -16.38 4.13
CA SER A 144 -6.99 -15.45 4.84
C SER A 144 -7.61 -14.41 3.91
N SER A 145 -7.82 -14.76 2.66
CA SER A 145 -8.36 -13.89 1.64
C SER A 145 -9.74 -13.34 2.04
N MET A 146 -9.90 -12.01 1.95
CA MET A 146 -11.22 -11.38 1.99
C MET A 146 -12.05 -11.71 0.74
N TYR A 147 -11.43 -12.35 -0.27
CA TYR A 147 -12.01 -12.63 -1.57
C TYR A 147 -11.86 -14.11 -1.89
N ASP A 148 -12.96 -14.76 -2.15
CA ASP A 148 -13.04 -16.22 -2.35
C ASP A 148 -12.52 -16.69 -3.72
N LYS A 149 -12.15 -15.77 -4.62
CA LYS A 149 -11.73 -16.11 -5.98
C LYS A 149 -10.44 -15.40 -6.36
N PRO A 150 -9.45 -16.12 -6.91
CA PRO A 150 -8.24 -15.52 -7.46
C PRO A 150 -8.59 -14.58 -8.61
N LEU A 151 -7.79 -13.54 -8.81
CA LEU A 151 -7.90 -12.65 -9.96
C LEU A 151 -7.57 -13.41 -11.24
N GLU A 152 -8.21 -13.02 -12.35
CA GLU A 152 -7.99 -13.68 -13.66
C GLU A 152 -6.53 -13.67 -14.09
N GLU A 153 -5.80 -12.58 -13.80
CA GLU A 153 -4.39 -12.44 -14.12
C GLU A 153 -3.49 -13.45 -13.39
N TYR A 154 -3.95 -14.06 -12.28
CA TYR A 154 -3.18 -15.04 -11.51
C TYR A 154 -3.55 -16.49 -11.80
N LYS A 155 -4.67 -16.74 -12.48
CA LYS A 155 -5.16 -18.11 -12.73
C LYS A 155 -4.19 -19.00 -13.51
N ASN A 156 -3.38 -18.39 -14.37
CA ASN A 156 -2.44 -19.11 -15.24
C ASN A 156 -0.98 -19.05 -14.75
N LEU A 157 -0.74 -18.44 -13.58
CA LEU A 157 0.57 -18.52 -12.96
C LEU A 157 0.71 -19.88 -12.33
N GLY A 158 1.72 -20.68 -12.74
CA GLY A 158 2.03 -21.95 -12.12
C GLY A 158 2.31 -21.79 -10.62
N ARG A 159 2.20 -22.87 -9.84
CA ARG A 159 2.64 -22.86 -8.44
C ARG A 159 4.15 -22.60 -8.41
N PHE A 160 4.54 -21.59 -7.63
CA PHE A 160 5.93 -21.28 -7.39
C PHE A 160 6.36 -21.94 -6.09
N GLU A 161 7.19 -22.96 -6.20
CA GLU A 161 7.57 -23.77 -5.03
C GLU A 161 8.51 -23.05 -4.07
N HIS A 162 9.18 -21.98 -4.51
CA HIS A 162 10.22 -21.30 -3.72
C HIS A 162 10.06 -19.81 -3.47
N TYR A 163 9.06 -19.15 -4.08
CA TYR A 163 8.79 -17.74 -3.87
C TYR A 163 7.28 -17.46 -3.84
N ALA A 164 6.67 -17.62 -2.66
CA ALA A 164 5.25 -17.29 -2.46
C ALA A 164 4.94 -15.84 -2.85
N SER A 165 5.88 -14.91 -2.66
CA SER A 165 5.76 -13.50 -3.09
C SER A 165 5.78 -13.30 -4.60
N ALA A 166 6.29 -14.27 -5.37
CA ALA A 166 6.33 -14.17 -6.82
C ALA A 166 5.01 -14.58 -7.50
N VAL A 167 4.16 -15.32 -6.80
CA VAL A 167 2.81 -15.72 -7.28
C VAL A 167 1.86 -14.54 -7.28
N ASN A 168 1.95 -13.72 -6.24
CA ASN A 168 1.17 -12.49 -6.12
C ASN A 168 2.12 -11.30 -5.90
N PRO A 169 2.39 -10.49 -6.94
CA PRO A 169 3.27 -9.33 -6.83
C PRO A 169 2.84 -8.33 -5.74
N TYR A 170 1.56 -8.29 -5.43
CA TYR A 170 1.03 -7.40 -4.38
C TYR A 170 1.18 -7.98 -2.97
N SER A 171 1.55 -9.28 -2.80
CA SER A 171 1.63 -9.96 -1.51
C SER A 171 0.55 -9.49 -0.51
N SER A 172 0.77 -9.44 0.77
CA SER A 172 -0.21 -8.86 1.71
C SER A 172 -0.11 -7.33 1.75
N PHE A 173 -1.22 -6.62 2.03
CA PHE A 173 -1.19 -5.21 2.38
C PHE A 173 -0.32 -5.03 3.62
N SER A 174 0.80 -4.32 3.49
CA SER A 174 1.79 -4.26 4.55
C SER A 174 1.92 -2.88 5.18
N THR A 175 1.69 -1.81 4.44
CA THR A 175 1.99 -0.47 4.96
C THR A 175 1.18 0.64 4.28
N LEU A 176 0.71 1.58 5.08
CA LEU A 176 0.22 2.89 4.63
C LEU A 176 1.32 3.92 4.92
N VAL A 177 1.86 4.56 3.89
CA VAL A 177 2.99 5.49 4.01
C VAL A 177 2.51 6.91 3.78
N PHE A 178 2.86 7.83 4.69
CA PHE A 178 2.60 9.26 4.58
C PHE A 178 3.91 10.00 4.31
N GLY A 179 4.05 10.59 3.15
CA GLY A 179 5.19 11.44 2.78
C GLY A 179 4.85 12.91 2.96
N PHE A 180 5.51 13.54 3.92
CA PHE A 180 5.36 14.97 4.20
C PHE A 180 6.43 15.76 3.47
N ALA A 181 6.01 16.58 2.52
CA ALA A 181 6.87 17.49 1.77
C ALA A 181 6.63 18.96 2.19
N PRO A 182 7.49 19.90 1.78
CA PRO A 182 7.33 21.30 2.12
C PRO A 182 5.96 21.90 1.77
N LYS A 183 5.61 22.99 2.45
CA LYS A 183 4.39 23.80 2.27
C LYS A 183 3.09 23.00 2.45
N GLY A 184 3.13 21.99 3.35
CA GLY A 184 1.95 21.20 3.68
C GLY A 184 1.54 20.19 2.60
N MET A 185 2.38 19.94 1.60
CA MET A 185 2.13 18.87 0.63
C MET A 185 2.28 17.51 1.29
N VAL A 186 1.30 16.64 1.11
CA VAL A 186 1.34 15.25 1.61
C VAL A 186 1.02 14.29 0.47
N VAL A 187 1.88 13.30 0.28
CA VAL A 187 1.62 12.17 -0.62
C VAL A 187 1.42 10.92 0.20
N VAL A 188 0.40 10.14 -0.14
CA VAL A 188 0.09 8.89 0.56
C VAL A 188 0.25 7.73 -0.40
N TRP A 189 0.92 6.67 0.07
CA TRP A 189 1.09 5.42 -0.67
C TRP A 189 0.52 4.23 0.09
N LEU A 190 0.11 3.21 -0.67
CA LEU A 190 -0.12 1.86 -0.18
C LEU A 190 1.08 1.00 -0.59
N ARG A 191 1.62 0.20 0.36
CA ARG A 191 2.68 -0.76 0.08
C ARG A 191 2.17 -2.19 0.26
N PHE A 192 2.52 -3.04 -0.69
CA PHE A 192 2.20 -4.46 -0.74
C PHE A 192 3.51 -5.23 -0.96
N GLY A 193 4.14 -5.66 0.12
CA GLY A 193 5.48 -6.25 0.02
C GLY A 193 6.48 -5.27 -0.62
N THR A 194 6.93 -5.56 -1.83
CA THR A 194 7.88 -4.73 -2.58
C THR A 194 7.22 -3.72 -3.53
N ILE A 195 5.91 -3.80 -3.73
CA ILE A 195 5.15 -2.87 -4.56
C ILE A 195 4.62 -1.72 -3.71
N GLN A 196 4.80 -0.50 -4.19
CA GLN A 196 4.26 0.70 -3.59
C GLN A 196 3.58 1.55 -4.64
N ILE A 197 2.33 1.93 -4.37
CA ILE A 197 1.51 2.73 -5.28
C ILE A 197 1.09 4.01 -4.63
N GLU A 198 1.12 5.11 -5.36
CA GLU A 198 0.59 6.37 -4.90
C GLU A 198 -0.94 6.31 -4.80
N LEU A 199 -1.47 6.53 -3.60
CA LEU A 199 -2.90 6.64 -3.35
C LEU A 199 -3.42 8.01 -3.77
N GLY A 200 -2.68 9.06 -3.42
CA GLY A 200 -2.99 10.44 -3.80
C GLY A 200 -2.02 11.46 -3.23
N LYS A 201 -2.13 12.69 -3.75
CA LYS A 201 -1.51 13.90 -3.21
C LYS A 201 -2.58 14.76 -2.56
N TYR A 202 -2.28 15.25 -1.36
CA TYR A 202 -3.16 16.05 -0.53
C TYR A 202 -2.47 17.34 -0.10
N GLN A 203 -3.22 18.33 0.31
CA GLN A 203 -2.72 19.60 0.81
C GLN A 203 -3.22 19.81 2.24
N SER A 204 -2.29 19.96 3.18
CA SER A 204 -2.59 20.32 4.55
C SER A 204 -2.82 21.83 4.68
N GLU A 205 -3.70 22.22 5.58
CA GLU A 205 -3.97 23.61 5.91
C GLU A 205 -3.05 24.09 7.04
N ILE A 206 -2.61 25.34 6.96
CA ILE A 206 -1.84 25.98 8.03
C ILE A 206 -2.79 26.31 9.19
N ILE A 207 -2.42 25.92 10.40
CA ILE A 207 -3.13 26.28 11.62
C ILE A 207 -2.65 27.69 12.05
N LYS A 208 -3.52 28.71 11.92
CA LYS A 208 -3.18 30.11 12.20
C LYS A 208 -3.14 30.44 13.68
N ASP A 209 -4.04 29.87 14.47
CA ASP A 209 -4.06 30.01 15.93
C ASP A 209 -3.50 28.74 16.57
N ASP A 210 -2.19 28.73 16.74
CA ASP A 210 -1.41 27.55 17.14
C ASP A 210 -0.92 27.57 18.59
N LYS A 211 -1.28 28.56 19.40
CA LYS A 211 -0.78 28.78 20.77
C LYS A 211 -0.97 27.57 21.69
N GLU A 212 -2.12 26.94 21.65
CA GLU A 212 -2.38 25.75 22.46
C GLU A 212 -1.58 24.52 21.96
N LEU A 213 -1.42 24.40 20.64
CA LEU A 213 -0.58 23.38 20.04
C LEU A 213 0.90 23.60 20.37
N GLU A 214 1.37 24.83 20.27
CA GLU A 214 2.71 25.24 20.67
C GLU A 214 3.00 24.86 22.13
N LYS A 215 2.13 25.33 23.05
CA LYS A 215 2.25 25.02 24.46
C LYS A 215 2.34 23.50 24.72
N LYS A 216 1.47 22.73 24.08
CA LYS A 216 1.45 21.27 24.21
C LYS A 216 2.69 20.62 23.62
N PHE A 217 3.10 21.04 22.42
CA PHE A 217 4.20 20.43 21.70
C PHE A 217 5.56 20.70 22.36
N PHE A 218 5.78 21.93 22.84
CA PHE A 218 7.05 22.34 23.43
C PHE A 218 7.13 22.09 24.96
N ALA A 219 6.02 21.66 25.62
CA ALA A 219 5.99 21.44 27.08
C ALA A 219 7.05 20.46 27.58
N ASP A 220 7.31 19.39 26.81
CA ASP A 220 8.23 18.31 27.19
C ASP A 220 9.55 18.37 26.41
N LEU A 221 9.79 19.43 25.64
CA LEU A 221 11.02 19.61 24.88
C LEU A 221 12.03 20.45 25.67
N SER A 222 13.31 20.13 25.54
CA SER A 222 14.41 20.89 26.13
C SER A 222 14.77 22.17 25.37
N VAL A 223 14.09 22.43 24.24
CA VAL A 223 14.31 23.59 23.36
C VAL A 223 13.02 24.37 23.19
N THR A 224 13.11 25.67 23.13
CA THR A 224 11.99 26.55 22.81
C THR A 224 11.70 26.60 21.31
N ARG A 225 10.51 27.06 20.94
CA ARG A 225 10.16 27.29 19.52
C ARG A 225 11.14 28.22 18.82
N GLU A 226 11.52 29.32 19.47
CA GLU A 226 12.46 30.31 18.94
C GLU A 226 13.86 29.71 18.69
N GLU A 227 14.34 28.90 19.60
CA GLU A 227 15.62 28.22 19.44
C GLU A 227 15.56 27.21 18.30
N MET A 228 14.47 26.44 18.19
CA MET A 228 14.27 25.48 17.11
C MET A 228 14.21 26.18 15.75
N LYS A 229 13.44 27.26 15.65
CA LYS A 229 13.34 28.09 14.44
C LYS A 229 14.69 28.64 14.00
N LYS A 230 15.43 29.22 14.93
CA LYS A 230 16.78 29.77 14.65
C LYS A 230 17.74 28.74 14.05
N ASN A 231 17.63 27.48 14.50
CA ASN A 231 18.59 26.44 14.14
C ASN A 231 18.15 25.58 12.94
N ARG A 232 16.84 25.57 12.59
CA ARG A 232 16.29 24.60 11.64
C ARG A 232 15.42 25.20 10.53
N PHE A 233 15.14 26.50 10.58
CA PHE A 233 14.24 27.11 9.58
C PHE A 233 14.82 27.05 8.18
N LEU A 234 14.01 26.48 7.24
CA LEU A 234 14.33 26.40 5.82
C LEU A 234 13.06 26.76 5.02
N ASP A 235 13.19 27.68 4.08
CA ASP A 235 12.10 28.01 3.14
C ASP A 235 12.31 27.27 1.82
N ILE A 236 11.69 26.10 1.71
CA ILE A 236 11.87 25.18 0.58
C ILE A 236 10.55 25.01 -0.18
N SER A 237 10.64 25.06 -1.51
CA SER A 237 9.51 24.80 -2.40
C SER A 237 9.19 23.29 -2.49
N PRO A 238 7.92 22.89 -2.55
CA PRO A 238 7.54 21.49 -2.78
C PRO A 238 7.72 21.05 -4.25
N LYS A 239 8.15 21.97 -5.13
CA LYS A 239 8.16 21.77 -6.60
C LYS A 239 8.92 20.52 -7.03
N GLU A 240 10.02 20.18 -6.38
CA GLU A 240 10.80 19.00 -6.71
C GLU A 240 9.97 17.70 -6.57
N TRP A 241 9.26 17.55 -5.47
CA TRP A 241 8.41 16.38 -5.19
C TRP A 241 7.11 16.41 -6.00
N GLU A 242 6.63 17.57 -6.40
CA GLU A 242 5.55 17.69 -7.38
C GLU A 242 6.00 17.23 -8.77
N ASP A 243 7.16 17.68 -9.22
CA ASP A 243 7.74 17.31 -10.50
C ASP A 243 8.05 15.81 -10.59
N TYR A 244 8.49 15.17 -9.50
CA TYR A 244 8.71 13.72 -9.43
C TYR A 244 7.44 12.90 -9.74
N ARG A 245 6.26 13.48 -9.60
CA ARG A 245 4.98 12.86 -9.92
C ARG A 245 4.59 12.92 -11.39
N ASN A 246 5.40 13.56 -12.26
CA ASN A 246 5.19 13.52 -13.69
C ASN A 246 5.17 12.07 -14.18
N ARG A 247 4.17 11.75 -15.02
CA ARG A 247 3.98 10.41 -15.56
C ARG A 247 4.05 10.43 -17.07
N TYR A 248 4.53 9.33 -17.61
CA TYR A 248 4.69 9.09 -19.03
C TYR A 248 4.17 7.70 -19.38
N SER A 249 3.59 7.54 -20.55
CA SER A 249 3.14 6.24 -21.06
C SER A 249 4.32 5.51 -21.67
N TRP A 250 4.89 4.54 -20.95
CA TRP A 250 6.03 3.77 -21.41
C TRP A 250 6.05 2.34 -20.88
N LYS A 251 6.92 1.51 -21.49
CA LYS A 251 7.20 0.18 -20.98
C LYS A 251 8.69 -0.12 -20.99
N PRO A 252 9.23 -0.87 -20.00
CA PRO A 252 10.55 -1.44 -20.08
C PRO A 252 10.56 -2.63 -21.04
N VAL A 253 11.68 -2.78 -21.76
CA VAL A 253 11.92 -3.89 -22.69
C VAL A 253 13.35 -4.39 -22.48
N ILE A 254 13.56 -5.69 -22.31
CA ILE A 254 14.88 -6.29 -22.22
C ILE A 254 15.16 -7.02 -23.52
N THR A 255 16.30 -6.74 -24.13
CA THR A 255 16.74 -7.37 -25.39
C THR A 255 18.15 -7.96 -25.30
N SER A 256 18.43 -8.97 -26.08
CA SER A 256 19.74 -9.58 -26.21
C SER A 256 19.86 -10.31 -27.57
N GLU A 257 21.07 -10.41 -28.09
CA GLU A 257 21.38 -11.29 -29.25
C GLU A 257 21.31 -12.77 -28.84
N ASN A 258 21.45 -13.10 -27.57
CA ASN A 258 21.30 -14.46 -27.03
C ASN A 258 19.85 -14.90 -27.06
N LYS A 259 19.48 -15.76 -28.03
CA LYS A 259 18.10 -16.27 -28.14
C LYS A 259 17.68 -17.23 -27.05
N ALA A 260 18.60 -17.74 -26.25
CA ALA A 260 18.32 -18.58 -25.09
C ALA A 260 18.18 -17.77 -23.79
N LEU A 261 18.30 -16.46 -23.85
CA LEU A 261 18.11 -15.58 -22.69
C LEU A 261 16.66 -15.67 -22.21
N ARG A 262 16.49 -15.83 -20.89
CA ARG A 262 15.19 -15.81 -20.23
C ARG A 262 15.20 -14.75 -19.14
N ASN A 263 14.24 -13.85 -19.18
CA ASN A 263 14.03 -12.86 -18.13
C ASN A 263 13.19 -13.46 -16.98
N PHE A 264 13.43 -13.08 -15.75
CA PHE A 264 12.66 -13.52 -14.60
C PHE A 264 11.84 -12.41 -13.94
N GLU A 265 12.52 -11.36 -13.56
CA GLU A 265 11.88 -10.24 -12.85
C GLU A 265 12.58 -8.93 -13.16
N MET A 266 11.82 -7.83 -13.01
CA MET A 266 12.37 -6.49 -13.00
C MET A 266 11.70 -5.73 -11.84
N ASN A 267 12.52 -5.12 -10.98
CA ASN A 267 12.09 -4.23 -9.91
C ASN A 267 12.40 -2.80 -10.32
N LEU A 268 11.39 -1.93 -10.27
CA LEU A 268 11.52 -0.51 -10.58
C LEU A 268 11.21 0.30 -9.34
N VAL A 269 12.07 1.24 -9.02
CA VAL A 269 11.87 2.27 -8.00
C VAL A 269 11.78 3.60 -8.71
N TYR A 270 10.73 4.37 -8.44
CA TYR A 270 10.46 5.65 -9.10
C TYR A 270 10.79 6.83 -8.18
N TYR A 271 11.09 7.98 -8.79
CA TYR A 271 11.37 9.21 -8.04
C TYR A 271 10.18 9.69 -7.20
N ASN A 272 8.95 9.41 -7.63
CA ASN A 272 7.74 9.75 -6.88
C ASN A 272 7.47 8.86 -5.66
N GLY A 273 8.38 7.93 -5.34
CA GLY A 273 8.25 7.02 -4.20
C GLY A 273 7.51 5.72 -4.52
N GLU A 274 6.95 5.55 -5.71
CA GLU A 274 6.35 4.29 -6.12
C GLU A 274 7.39 3.21 -6.41
N THR A 275 6.97 1.95 -6.32
CA THR A 275 7.75 0.78 -6.74
C THR A 275 6.87 -0.19 -7.52
N GLU A 276 7.46 -0.87 -8.50
CA GLU A 276 6.79 -1.87 -9.31
C GLU A 276 7.68 -3.11 -9.46
N ILE A 277 7.08 -4.27 -9.45
CA ILE A 277 7.73 -5.51 -9.84
C ILE A 277 7.05 -6.07 -11.09
N LEU A 278 7.85 -6.40 -12.10
CA LEU A 278 7.41 -7.11 -13.29
C LEU A 278 7.96 -8.52 -13.23
N LEU A 279 7.09 -9.49 -13.14
CA LEU A 279 7.42 -10.90 -13.17
C LEU A 279 7.15 -11.45 -14.58
N ARG A 280 7.73 -12.57 -14.92
CA ARG A 280 7.35 -13.31 -16.10
C ARG A 280 5.90 -13.82 -15.96
N PRO A 281 5.02 -13.74 -17.00
CA PRO A 281 5.32 -13.33 -18.38
C PRO A 281 5.24 -11.81 -18.64
N TRP A 282 4.88 -10.98 -17.67
CA TRP A 282 4.67 -9.53 -17.90
C TRP A 282 5.94 -8.76 -18.23
N ILE A 283 7.12 -9.25 -17.79
CA ILE A 283 8.40 -8.63 -18.17
C ILE A 283 8.68 -8.79 -19.67
N ASP A 284 8.27 -9.89 -20.27
CA ASP A 284 8.48 -10.17 -21.71
C ASP A 284 7.39 -9.53 -22.58
N ASN A 285 6.16 -9.41 -22.05
CA ASN A 285 4.99 -8.91 -22.75
C ASN A 285 4.37 -7.70 -22.04
N GLY A 286 5.21 -6.84 -21.48
CA GLY A 286 4.77 -5.69 -20.69
C GLY A 286 3.88 -4.74 -21.47
N ALA A 287 2.78 -4.31 -20.87
CA ALA A 287 1.92 -3.26 -21.42
C ALA A 287 2.55 -1.88 -21.21
N VAL A 288 2.35 -0.99 -22.19
CA VAL A 288 2.55 0.44 -21.99
C VAL A 288 1.53 0.91 -20.96
N LYS A 289 1.98 1.62 -19.93
CA LYS A 289 1.13 2.25 -18.95
C LYS A 289 1.78 3.51 -18.38
N GLU A 290 0.99 4.32 -17.69
CA GLU A 290 1.45 5.50 -16.99
C GLU A 290 2.39 5.13 -15.84
N ARG A 291 3.66 5.56 -15.96
CA ARG A 291 4.72 5.39 -14.96
C ARG A 291 5.46 6.69 -14.73
N ALA A 292 5.92 6.90 -13.51
CA ALA A 292 6.83 8.01 -13.21
C ALA A 292 8.24 7.74 -13.78
N VAL A 293 9.14 8.71 -13.63
CA VAL A 293 10.54 8.57 -14.00
C VAL A 293 11.23 7.58 -13.06
N PRO A 294 11.93 6.54 -13.58
CA PRO A 294 12.65 5.60 -12.74
C PRO A 294 13.85 6.26 -12.05
N LYS A 295 14.06 5.92 -10.78
CA LYS A 295 15.24 6.30 -9.98
C LYS A 295 16.28 5.18 -10.00
N GLU A 296 15.79 3.95 -9.82
CA GLU A 296 16.58 2.74 -9.81
C GLU A 296 15.77 1.62 -10.44
N LEU A 297 16.46 0.71 -11.12
CA LEU A 297 15.88 -0.56 -11.51
C LEU A 297 16.89 -1.70 -11.39
N ASN A 298 16.34 -2.89 -11.14
CA ASN A 298 17.08 -4.14 -11.16
C ASN A 298 16.30 -5.13 -12.02
N PHE A 299 17.01 -5.89 -12.87
CA PHE A 299 16.39 -6.97 -13.65
C PHE A 299 17.27 -8.20 -13.65
N THR A 300 16.65 -9.37 -13.72
CA THR A 300 17.35 -10.66 -13.62
C THR A 300 17.07 -11.51 -14.84
N TRP A 301 18.14 -12.18 -15.33
CA TRP A 301 18.04 -13.07 -16.49
C TRP A 301 18.97 -14.27 -16.38
N GLU A 302 18.69 -15.30 -17.19
CA GLU A 302 19.49 -16.50 -17.39
C GLU A 302 19.91 -16.61 -18.84
N THR A 303 21.12 -17.14 -19.10
CA THR A 303 21.72 -17.21 -20.44
C THR A 303 21.34 -18.45 -21.25
N GLY A 304 20.60 -19.40 -20.68
CA GLY A 304 20.33 -20.71 -21.26
C GLY A 304 21.45 -21.74 -21.02
N LYS A 305 22.51 -21.36 -20.29
CA LYS A 305 23.60 -22.22 -19.84
C LYS A 305 23.66 -22.43 -18.35
N GLY A 306 22.58 -22.08 -17.64
CA GLY A 306 22.50 -22.11 -16.20
C GLY A 306 23.20 -20.93 -15.51
N GLU A 307 23.73 -19.97 -16.28
CA GLU A 307 24.33 -18.76 -15.70
C GLU A 307 23.28 -17.68 -15.54
N GLN A 308 23.23 -17.09 -14.36
CA GLN A 308 22.25 -16.06 -14.01
C GLN A 308 22.94 -14.75 -13.64
N TYR A 309 22.30 -13.65 -13.99
CA TYR A 309 22.82 -12.31 -13.83
C TYR A 309 21.74 -11.36 -13.29
N ILE A 310 22.21 -10.31 -12.60
CA ILE A 310 21.40 -9.17 -12.15
C ILE A 310 22.00 -7.93 -12.77
N GLY A 311 21.21 -7.22 -13.58
CA GLY A 311 21.52 -5.88 -14.08
C GLY A 311 20.91 -4.84 -13.14
N ARG A 312 21.65 -3.77 -12.86
CA ARG A 312 21.20 -2.64 -12.05
C ARG A 312 21.55 -1.34 -12.74
N ALA A 313 20.62 -0.38 -12.76
CA ALA A 313 20.83 0.97 -13.26
C ALA A 313 20.25 2.01 -12.29
N TYR A 314 20.94 3.16 -12.19
CA TYR A 314 20.51 4.35 -11.46
C TYR A 314 20.43 5.52 -12.42
N PHE A 315 19.40 6.35 -12.26
CA PHE A 315 19.07 7.42 -13.20
C PHE A 315 19.09 8.78 -12.52
N ASN A 316 19.54 9.79 -13.28
CA ASN A 316 19.34 11.21 -12.93
C ASN A 316 17.91 11.63 -13.32
N TRP A 317 17.19 12.25 -12.39
CA TRP A 317 15.81 12.65 -12.65
C TRP A 317 15.68 13.65 -13.80
N GLN A 318 16.44 14.74 -13.77
CA GLN A 318 16.32 15.81 -14.77
C GLN A 318 16.59 15.29 -16.19
N GLN A 319 17.71 14.59 -16.35
CA GLN A 319 18.10 14.05 -17.65
C GLN A 319 17.08 13.05 -18.20
N THR A 320 16.60 12.14 -17.34
CA THR A 320 15.64 11.12 -17.75
C THR A 320 14.26 11.72 -18.03
N ASN A 321 13.82 12.67 -17.19
CA ASN A 321 12.56 13.37 -17.38
C ASN A 321 12.54 14.18 -18.70
N ASP A 322 13.62 14.84 -19.05
CA ASP A 322 13.71 15.62 -20.30
C ASP A 322 13.68 14.68 -21.54
N LEU A 323 14.34 13.53 -21.47
CA LEU A 323 14.24 12.51 -22.53
C LEU A 323 12.81 11.96 -22.66
N PHE A 324 12.15 11.66 -21.55
CA PHE A 324 10.78 11.15 -21.57
C PHE A 324 9.80 12.18 -22.13
N LYS A 325 9.97 13.46 -21.81
CA LYS A 325 9.19 14.56 -22.42
C LYS A 325 9.36 14.60 -23.94
N ASN A 326 10.59 14.43 -24.40
CA ASN A 326 10.92 14.47 -25.84
C ASN A 326 10.42 13.22 -26.59
N ALA A 327 10.45 12.03 -25.93
CA ALA A 327 9.92 10.78 -26.51
C ALA A 327 8.38 10.82 -26.65
N GLY A 328 7.69 11.63 -25.85
CA GLY A 328 6.24 11.78 -25.91
C GLY A 328 5.49 10.65 -25.23
N ASN A 329 4.58 9.99 -25.95
CA ASN A 329 3.73 8.94 -25.40
C ASN A 329 3.98 7.60 -26.08
N ASN A 330 3.77 6.51 -25.32
CA ASN A 330 3.83 5.13 -25.82
C ASN A 330 5.20 4.68 -26.31
N PHE A 331 6.26 5.05 -25.61
CA PHE A 331 7.62 4.67 -25.96
C PHE A 331 8.14 3.45 -25.17
N ASN A 332 9.25 2.89 -25.66
CA ASN A 332 10.00 1.83 -25.01
C ASN A 332 11.23 2.40 -24.29
N MET A 333 11.49 1.91 -23.09
CA MET A 333 12.79 2.01 -22.43
C MET A 333 13.47 0.65 -22.54
N GLU A 334 14.41 0.52 -23.46
CA GLU A 334 15.07 -0.73 -23.81
C GLU A 334 16.37 -0.91 -23.03
N PHE A 335 16.58 -2.11 -22.50
CA PHE A 335 17.79 -2.57 -21.83
C PHE A 335 18.42 -3.64 -22.71
N LYS A 336 19.39 -3.24 -23.55
CA LYS A 336 20.04 -4.12 -24.50
C LYS A 336 21.29 -4.75 -23.91
N ILE A 337 21.20 -6.03 -23.54
CA ILE A 337 22.28 -6.80 -22.91
C ILE A 337 23.32 -7.19 -23.95
N SER A 338 24.61 -6.93 -23.67
CA SER A 338 25.73 -7.34 -24.51
C SER A 338 25.85 -8.88 -24.61
N PRO A 339 26.37 -9.43 -25.72
CA PRO A 339 26.49 -10.89 -25.91
C PRO A 339 27.32 -11.59 -24.83
N ASP A 340 28.28 -10.90 -24.22
CA ASP A 340 29.13 -11.41 -23.15
C ASP A 340 28.57 -11.23 -21.73
N ASN A 341 27.36 -10.65 -21.62
CA ASN A 341 26.67 -10.34 -20.34
C ASN A 341 27.48 -9.44 -19.37
N LYS A 342 28.41 -8.62 -19.88
CA LYS A 342 29.21 -7.72 -19.05
C LYS A 342 28.68 -6.30 -18.98
N ASN A 343 27.88 -5.90 -19.98
CA ASN A 343 27.33 -4.56 -20.09
C ASN A 343 25.89 -4.62 -20.64
N PHE A 344 25.17 -3.54 -20.48
CA PHE A 344 23.94 -3.28 -21.20
C PHE A 344 23.85 -1.80 -21.55
N GLU A 345 23.24 -1.51 -22.68
CA GLU A 345 22.87 -0.17 -23.11
C GLU A 345 21.43 0.12 -22.72
N ILE A 346 21.12 1.38 -22.47
CA ILE A 346 19.77 1.82 -22.20
C ILE A 346 19.36 2.80 -23.28
N LEU A 347 18.21 2.54 -23.92
CA LEU A 347 17.69 3.36 -25.02
C LEU A 347 16.23 3.76 -24.72
N VAL A 348 15.88 4.99 -25.05
CA VAL A 348 14.49 5.48 -25.05
C VAL A 348 14.11 5.74 -26.51
N ASP A 349 13.22 4.91 -27.05
CA ASP A 349 12.91 4.88 -28.50
C ASP A 349 14.13 4.91 -29.41
N GLY A 350 15.15 4.10 -29.08
CA GLY A 350 16.39 4.02 -29.83
C GLY A 350 17.42 5.13 -29.56
N VAL A 351 17.08 6.12 -28.73
CA VAL A 351 18.00 7.18 -28.29
C VAL A 351 18.74 6.73 -27.03
N PRO A 352 20.09 6.63 -27.03
CA PRO A 352 20.86 6.22 -25.86
C PRO A 352 20.67 7.21 -24.69
N ILE A 353 20.47 6.65 -23.49
CA ILE A 353 20.48 7.39 -22.22
C ILE A 353 21.68 6.96 -21.39
N LYS A 354 22.37 7.93 -20.83
CA LYS A 354 23.44 7.67 -19.86
C LYS A 354 22.83 7.59 -18.46
N ALA A 355 22.83 6.40 -17.87
CA ALA A 355 22.52 6.26 -16.46
C ALA A 355 23.68 6.80 -15.60
N ASP A 356 23.38 7.23 -14.37
CA ASP A 356 24.40 7.65 -13.38
C ASP A 356 25.37 6.50 -13.06
N SER A 357 24.84 5.30 -12.97
CA SER A 357 25.66 4.08 -12.94
C SER A 357 24.88 2.86 -13.45
N THR A 358 25.64 1.93 -14.05
CA THR A 358 25.16 0.60 -14.42
C THR A 358 26.07 -0.46 -13.86
N ARG A 359 25.52 -1.60 -13.45
CA ARG A 359 26.30 -2.75 -12.95
C ARG A 359 25.65 -4.05 -13.36
N ILE A 360 26.46 -5.08 -13.61
CA ILE A 360 26.01 -6.46 -13.76
C ILE A 360 26.71 -7.31 -12.70
N PHE A 361 25.94 -8.17 -12.06
CA PHE A 361 26.43 -9.12 -11.06
C PHE A 361 26.05 -10.53 -11.55
N LYS A 362 26.96 -11.50 -11.37
CA LYS A 362 26.58 -12.90 -11.47
C LYS A 362 25.71 -13.23 -10.26
N SER A 363 24.55 -13.83 -10.49
CA SER A 363 23.64 -14.23 -9.43
C SER A 363 23.88 -15.69 -9.06
N GLU A 364 23.86 -15.98 -7.76
CA GLU A 364 23.86 -17.36 -7.22
C GLU A 364 22.42 -17.83 -6.94
N ARG A 365 21.40 -16.98 -7.18
CA ARG A 365 20.00 -17.36 -7.05
C ARG A 365 19.63 -18.36 -8.14
N GLU A 366 19.12 -19.49 -7.76
CA GLU A 366 18.47 -20.40 -8.68
C GLU A 366 17.03 -19.90 -8.91
N PHE A 367 16.78 -19.26 -10.05
CA PHE A 367 15.43 -19.06 -10.54
C PHE A 367 14.97 -20.36 -11.19
N HIS A 368 14.40 -21.25 -10.40
CA HIS A 368 13.85 -22.50 -10.92
C HIS A 368 12.69 -22.20 -11.89
N GLU A 369 12.21 -23.23 -12.60
CA GLU A 369 11.16 -23.18 -13.63
C GLU A 369 9.80 -22.58 -13.19
N SER A 370 9.78 -21.93 -12.03
CA SER A 370 8.61 -21.34 -11.39
C SER A 370 7.96 -20.19 -12.19
N TYR A 371 8.65 -19.65 -13.18
CA TYR A 371 8.16 -18.58 -14.04
C TYR A 371 7.91 -19.09 -15.47
N LYS A 372 7.08 -20.09 -15.64
CA LYS A 372 6.72 -20.66 -16.96
C LYS A 372 5.70 -19.80 -17.69
#